data_4bab5e2a4d5fd4a8924e99cde65a35bc
#
_entry.id   4bab5e2a4d5fd4a8924e99cde65a35bc
#
_cell.length_a   1.000
_cell.length_b   1.000
_cell.length_c   1.000
_cell.angle_alpha   90.00
_cell.angle_beta   90.00
_cell.angle_gamma   90.00
#
_symmetry.space_group_name_H-M   'P 1'
#
loop_
_entity.id
_entity.type
_entity.pdbx_description
1 polymer ?
#
loop_
_entity_poly.entity_id
_entity_poly.type
_entity_poly.pdbx_seq_one_letter_code
_entity_poly.pdbx_strand_id
1 'polypeptide(L)' 'MANIRKSFNLRNGVQVDEDNLFVNNLGNVGLGTTVPNETLDVRGNIKSVG' A
#
# COMPACT_ATOMS: atom_id res chain seq x y z
N MET A 1 -16.59 -24.28 5.09
CA MET A 1 -16.17 -23.79 5.41
C MET A 1 -16.16 -22.66 5.33
N ALA A 2 -15.96 -22.19 5.87
CA ALA A 2 -16.09 -21.03 5.78
C ALA A 2 -15.23 -20.49 5.05
N ASN A 3 -15.45 -20.05 4.14
CA ASN A 3 -14.75 -19.48 3.44
C ASN A 3 -14.47 -18.27 3.91
N ILE A 4 -13.45 -17.94 4.25
CA ILE A 4 -13.12 -16.74 4.74
C ILE A 4 -12.84 -15.84 3.69
N ARG A 5 -13.73 -15.02 3.42
CA ARG A 5 -13.56 -14.02 2.48
C ARG A 5 -13.26 -12.75 3.10
N LYS A 6 -12.70 -12.70 4.29
CA LYS A 6 -12.49 -11.45 4.94
C LYS A 6 -11.14 -10.90 4.57
N SER A 7 -11.06 -9.66 4.29
CA SER A 7 -9.79 -8.97 4.11
C SER A 7 -9.20 -8.67 5.46
N PHE A 8 -7.90 -8.54 5.51
CA PHE A 8 -7.28 -8.01 6.71
C PHE A 8 -7.65 -6.54 6.82
N ASN A 9 -8.03 -6.15 8.00
CA ASN A 9 -8.43 -4.76 8.21
C ASN A 9 -7.38 -4.11 9.09
N LEU A 10 -6.40 -3.50 8.47
CA LEU A 10 -5.27 -2.92 9.20
C LEU A 10 -5.48 -1.42 9.32
N ARG A 11 -5.95 -1.00 10.47
CA ARG A 11 -6.39 0.37 10.61
C ARG A 11 -5.28 1.37 10.62
N ASN A 12 -4.10 0.97 11.04
CA ASN A 12 -3.00 1.90 11.07
C ASN A 12 -2.16 1.82 9.82
N GLY A 13 -2.55 1.01 8.86
CA GLY A 13 -1.82 0.92 7.63
C GLY A 13 -0.95 -0.31 7.58
N VAL A 14 -0.10 -0.35 6.59
CA VAL A 14 0.78 -1.47 6.33
C VAL A 14 2.14 -0.92 5.99
N GLN A 15 3.17 -1.54 6.50
CA GLN A 15 4.52 -1.12 6.15
C GLN A 15 5.35 -2.38 5.94
N VAL A 16 5.92 -2.51 4.75
CA VAL A 16 6.76 -3.64 4.42
C VAL A 16 8.14 -3.11 4.15
N ASP A 17 9.09 -3.49 4.99
CA ASP A 17 10.47 -3.08 4.84
C ASP A 17 10.56 -1.58 4.58
N GLU A 18 10.00 -0.82 5.46
CA GLU A 18 9.97 0.64 5.44
C GLU A 18 9.22 1.19 4.25
N ASP A 19 9.83 1.26 3.09
CA ASP A 19 9.21 1.93 1.98
C ASP A 19 8.92 1.01 0.80
N ASN A 20 9.12 -0.28 0.92
CA ASN A 20 8.78 -1.17 -0.20
C ASN A 20 7.29 -1.11 -0.49
N LEU A 21 6.49 -1.09 0.54
CA LEU A 21 5.05 -0.91 0.41
C LEU A 21 4.61 -0.19 1.67
N PHE A 22 4.03 0.94 1.52
CA PHE A 22 3.60 1.72 2.68
C PHE A 22 2.18 2.21 2.46
N VAL A 23 1.30 1.88 3.39
CA VAL A 23 -0.06 2.36 3.35
C VAL A 23 -0.30 3.07 4.68
N ASN A 24 -0.62 4.35 4.63
CA ASN A 24 -0.84 5.07 5.86
C ASN A 24 -2.31 5.01 6.25
N ASN A 25 -2.65 5.56 7.39
CA ASN A 25 -4.02 5.46 7.87
C ASN A 25 -4.92 6.54 7.29
N LEU A 26 -4.42 7.30 6.35
CA LEU A 26 -5.20 8.30 5.65
C LEU A 26 -5.63 7.82 4.26
N GLY A 27 -5.26 6.61 3.91
CA GLY A 27 -5.67 6.05 2.64
C GLY A 27 -4.68 6.24 1.51
N ASN A 28 -3.46 6.63 1.82
CA ASN A 28 -2.45 6.82 0.78
C ASN A 28 -1.55 5.61 0.72
N VAL A 29 -1.16 5.22 -0.47
CA VAL A 29 -0.29 4.08 -0.70
C VAL A 29 1.00 4.58 -1.32
N GLY A 30 2.11 4.21 -0.71
CA GLY A 30 3.41 4.58 -1.22
C GLY A 30 4.20 3.35 -1.60
N LEU A 31 4.81 3.37 -2.76
CA LEU A 31 5.70 2.32 -3.21
C LEU A 31 7.06 2.97 -3.42
N GLY A 32 7.97 2.69 -2.55
CA GLY A 32 9.28 3.32 -2.57
C GLY A 32 9.33 4.62 -1.79
N THR A 33 8.33 4.91 -0.98
CA THR A 33 8.32 6.12 -0.19
C THR A 33 7.47 5.90 1.04
N THR A 34 7.87 6.49 2.16
CA THR A 34 7.08 6.47 3.37
C THR A 34 6.30 7.78 3.53
N VAL A 35 6.38 8.66 2.54
CA VAL A 35 5.67 9.92 2.60
C VAL A 35 4.90 10.08 1.30
N PRO A 36 3.84 9.32 1.09
CA PRO A 36 3.09 9.43 -0.15
C PRO A 36 2.32 10.75 -0.19
N ASN A 37 2.56 11.52 -1.22
CA ASN A 37 1.91 12.82 -1.37
C ASN A 37 0.61 12.72 -2.13
N GLU A 38 0.31 11.58 -2.71
CA GLU A 38 -0.92 11.37 -3.46
C GLU A 38 -1.55 10.09 -2.95
N THR A 39 -2.74 9.81 -3.38
CA THR A 39 -3.40 8.56 -3.00
C THR A 39 -2.53 7.36 -3.37
N LEU A 40 -1.85 7.44 -4.48
CA LEU A 40 -0.87 6.42 -4.87
C LEU A 40 0.39 7.16 -5.31
N ASP A 41 1.46 6.96 -4.59
CA ASP A 41 2.72 7.64 -4.87
C ASP A 41 3.78 6.58 -5.11
N VAL A 42 4.26 6.48 -6.33
CA VAL A 42 5.26 5.49 -6.71
C VAL A 42 6.55 6.21 -7.06
N ARG A 43 7.60 5.94 -6.29
CA ARG A 43 8.88 6.56 -6.55
C ARG A 43 9.70 5.62 -7.39
N GLY A 44 9.39 5.54 -8.62
CA GLY A 44 10.05 4.64 -9.54
C GLY A 44 9.22 4.51 -10.78
N ASN A 45 9.51 3.50 -11.56
CA ASN A 45 8.83 3.30 -12.82
C ASN A 45 7.65 2.37 -12.64
N ILE A 46 6.56 2.68 -13.30
CA ILE A 46 5.41 1.82 -13.31
C ILE A 46 5.39 1.12 -14.67
N LYS A 47 5.25 -0.18 -14.64
CA LYS A 47 5.21 -0.95 -15.87
C LYS A 47 3.88 -1.66 -15.94
N SER A 48 3.21 -1.51 -17.05
CA SER A 48 1.94 -2.14 -17.27
C SER A 48 2.03 -2.99 -18.53
N VAL A 49 1.60 -4.22 -18.43
CA VAL A 49 1.62 -5.12 -19.55
C VAL A 49 0.21 -5.50 -19.86
N GLY A 50 -0.26 -5.23 -21.02
CA GLY A 50 -1.64 -5.60 -21.27
C GLY A 50 -2.20 -5.04 -22.49
#